data_4cbbed10d836753445ddc6a427824889
#
_entry.id   4cbbed10d836753445ddc6a427824889
#
_cell.length_a   1.000
_cell.length_b   1.000
_cell.length_c   1.000
_cell.angle_alpha   90.00
_cell.angle_beta   90.00
_cell.angle_gamma   90.00
#
_symmetry.space_group_name_H-M   'P 1'
#
loop_
_entity.id
_entity.type
_entity.pdbx_description
1 polymer ?
#
loop_
_entity_poly.entity_id
_entity_poly.type
_entity_poly.pdbx_seq_one_letter_code
_entity_poly.pdbx_strand_id
1 'polypeptide(L)'
;MPNIISDGFYIFHEYWEIVLVFLVTIFGIGFYSTGIVLKRASNLKLRILASLGVGGILLGLISFVLIVASHFWEGTLQFGSYGIFIFAVFVLIKEIWTGNFKEVFTFRTFVLMTGLFFLLLARLAFLKHTLLPPYSDSPIHYQIVSGFLYPDIGGFSNLSTQTTLNNYYHFGFHSLAAWLSSVSDIDPAVSISLLGQLFLVIAPVSMFFLVYALTNDLDGALFAGFLAALGWTMPAFAVNWGKFPALASIAIAPFIMALPVWLKDGLKKTGVLVYALILLAGITFIHTRIIICMFFAYIGFIVVDRLQIREEFDFFRSIRFTLLFLLFLWPFFHTLVDFYNSAPVFIVLLILIPFAFQAYSAVSTGVLIFLSGLSLSALIPNLLGIGGETLLDRQFLAMILYIPLAFMGGLGFGGLVGKLGRNTIPHRAVVIILMGAFFISFTPRSFYPDQCCNYFNKDDGLAFNWIRDNSSSHSLYFISTFSDGERAYGTDAGVWILSLTRTPTNKLPFDINWTSPNLFNEICPSEMGEAYIYMGGGKSSFDNEALSRLKWVAPVFRAGEVIIYKISSCTTNMGKE
;
A
#
# COMPACT_ATOMS: atom_id res chain seq x y z
N MET A 1 -17.81 19.84 -6.04
CA MET A 1 -17.04 18.75 -5.37
C MET A 1 -17.41 17.46 -6.06
N PRO A 2 -16.45 16.63 -6.46
CA PRO A 2 -16.76 15.28 -6.93
C PRO A 2 -17.58 14.57 -5.85
N ASN A 3 -18.57 13.83 -6.27
CA ASN A 3 -19.46 13.12 -5.33
C ASN A 3 -18.83 11.77 -4.96
N ILE A 4 -17.89 11.77 -3.99
CA ILE A 4 -17.10 10.61 -3.57
C ILE A 4 -17.98 9.36 -3.38
N ILE A 5 -19.13 9.53 -2.74
CA ILE A 5 -20.02 8.39 -2.45
C ILE A 5 -20.69 7.87 -3.73
N SER A 6 -21.14 8.78 -4.62
CA SER A 6 -21.71 8.35 -5.92
C SER A 6 -20.68 7.65 -6.81
N ASP A 7 -19.46 8.18 -6.86
CA ASP A 7 -18.37 7.58 -7.62
C ASP A 7 -17.99 6.20 -7.05
N GLY A 8 -17.94 6.11 -5.73
CA GLY A 8 -17.71 4.84 -5.03
C GLY A 8 -18.83 3.82 -5.25
N PHE A 9 -20.09 4.24 -5.25
CA PHE A 9 -21.22 3.34 -5.55
C PHE A 9 -21.17 2.82 -6.97
N TYR A 10 -20.78 3.67 -7.95
CA TYR A 10 -20.62 3.25 -9.33
C TYR A 10 -19.60 2.12 -9.44
N ILE A 11 -18.41 2.29 -8.86
CA ILE A 11 -17.34 1.29 -8.87
C ILE A 11 -17.72 0.07 -8.03
N PHE A 12 -18.37 0.26 -6.88
CA PHE A 12 -18.85 -0.85 -6.07
C PHE A 12 -19.86 -1.72 -6.82
N HIS A 13 -20.77 -1.13 -7.57
CA HIS A 13 -21.73 -1.88 -8.39
C HIS A 13 -21.02 -2.72 -9.46
N GLU A 14 -19.92 -2.25 -10.01
CA GLU A 14 -19.13 -2.95 -11.02
C GLU A 14 -18.31 -4.10 -10.42
N TYR A 15 -17.75 -3.92 -9.20
CA TYR A 15 -16.77 -4.86 -8.61
C TYR A 15 -17.20 -5.48 -7.28
N TRP A 16 -18.46 -5.39 -6.86
CA TRP A 16 -18.90 -5.87 -5.54
C TRP A 16 -18.65 -7.37 -5.33
N GLU A 17 -18.80 -8.19 -6.37
CA GLU A 17 -18.55 -9.63 -6.30
C GLU A 17 -17.08 -9.91 -5.98
N ILE A 18 -16.18 -9.17 -6.61
CA ILE A 18 -14.73 -9.30 -6.44
C ILE A 18 -14.31 -8.86 -5.04
N VAL A 19 -14.87 -7.73 -4.56
CA VAL A 19 -14.68 -7.25 -3.18
C VAL A 19 -15.14 -8.31 -2.19
N LEU A 20 -16.31 -8.91 -2.43
CA LEU A 20 -16.87 -9.94 -1.56
C LEU A 20 -15.99 -11.21 -1.57
N VAL A 21 -15.58 -11.69 -2.75
CA VAL A 21 -14.68 -12.83 -2.91
C VAL A 21 -13.40 -12.64 -2.10
N PHE A 22 -12.76 -11.48 -2.22
CA PHE A 22 -11.55 -11.18 -1.46
C PHE A 22 -11.80 -11.17 0.05
N LEU A 23 -12.78 -10.38 0.51
CA LEU A 23 -13.05 -10.23 1.95
C LEU A 23 -13.51 -11.54 2.60
N VAL A 24 -14.38 -12.31 1.94
CA VAL A 24 -14.83 -13.64 2.42
C VAL A 24 -13.65 -14.59 2.53
N THR A 25 -12.76 -14.58 1.54
CA THR A 25 -11.63 -15.52 1.50
C THR A 25 -10.61 -15.20 2.60
N ILE A 26 -10.15 -13.95 2.71
CA ILE A 26 -9.19 -13.59 3.78
C ILE A 26 -9.79 -13.81 5.16
N PHE A 27 -11.07 -13.45 5.34
CA PHE A 27 -11.76 -13.64 6.62
C PHE A 27 -11.92 -15.13 6.95
N GLY A 28 -12.37 -15.97 6.01
CA GLY A 28 -12.58 -17.40 6.24
C GLY A 28 -11.30 -18.15 6.57
N ILE A 29 -10.22 -17.94 5.78
CA ILE A 29 -8.90 -18.55 6.03
C ILE A 29 -8.33 -18.09 7.38
N GLY A 30 -8.37 -16.78 7.63
CA GLY A 30 -7.84 -16.22 8.87
C GLY A 30 -8.63 -16.68 10.09
N PHE A 31 -9.95 -16.76 9.99
CA PHE A 31 -10.80 -17.23 11.07
C PHE A 31 -10.58 -18.71 11.38
N TYR A 32 -10.42 -19.54 10.35
CA TYR A 32 -10.05 -20.95 10.53
C TYR A 32 -8.69 -21.09 11.21
N SER A 33 -7.67 -20.41 10.68
CA SER A 33 -6.30 -20.48 11.20
C SER A 33 -6.19 -19.98 12.65
N THR A 34 -6.78 -18.82 12.94
CA THR A 34 -6.83 -18.30 14.32
C THR A 34 -7.60 -19.22 15.26
N GLY A 35 -8.62 -19.94 14.78
CA GLY A 35 -9.38 -20.91 15.53
C GLY A 35 -8.58 -22.15 15.93
N ILE A 36 -7.68 -22.63 15.07
CA ILE A 36 -6.76 -23.73 15.40
C ILE A 36 -5.82 -23.33 16.52
N VAL A 37 -5.28 -22.12 16.42
CA VAL A 37 -4.24 -21.61 17.33
C VAL A 37 -4.82 -21.19 18.68
N LEU A 38 -6.06 -20.68 18.72
CA LEU A 38 -6.66 -20.00 19.88
C LEU A 38 -7.81 -20.78 20.53
N LYS A 39 -7.84 -22.09 20.44
CA LYS A 39 -8.98 -22.96 20.84
C LYS A 39 -9.60 -22.73 22.22
N ARG A 40 -9.00 -21.97 23.13
CA ARG A 40 -9.45 -21.93 24.54
C ARG A 40 -9.56 -20.56 25.21
N ALA A 41 -9.06 -19.47 24.65
CA ALA A 41 -8.91 -18.23 25.42
C ALA A 41 -9.28 -16.94 24.68
N SER A 42 -9.79 -16.98 23.47
CA SER A 42 -9.94 -15.76 22.69
C SER A 42 -11.30 -15.14 22.83
N ASN A 43 -11.31 -13.88 23.18
CA ASN A 43 -12.43 -13.00 22.88
C ASN A 43 -12.77 -13.11 21.38
N LEU A 44 -13.95 -13.61 21.05
CA LEU A 44 -14.41 -13.84 19.66
C LEU A 44 -14.24 -12.58 18.80
N LYS A 45 -14.46 -11.39 19.36
CA LYS A 45 -14.30 -10.10 18.66
C LYS A 45 -12.86 -9.88 18.20
N LEU A 46 -11.88 -10.15 19.06
CA LEU A 46 -10.47 -10.06 18.71
C LEU A 46 -10.08 -11.09 17.63
N ARG A 47 -10.61 -12.30 17.72
CA ARG A 47 -10.40 -13.35 16.72
C ARG A 47 -10.95 -12.93 15.35
N ILE A 48 -12.15 -12.34 15.30
CA ILE A 48 -12.76 -11.82 14.07
C ILE A 48 -11.88 -10.75 13.43
N LEU A 49 -11.42 -9.78 14.22
CA LEU A 49 -10.57 -8.70 13.73
C LEU A 49 -9.23 -9.21 13.23
N ALA A 50 -8.55 -10.06 14.01
CA ALA A 50 -7.25 -10.64 13.63
C ALA A 50 -7.33 -11.46 12.35
N SER A 51 -8.48 -12.06 12.07
CA SER A 51 -8.69 -12.92 10.90
C SER A 51 -8.44 -12.20 9.58
N LEU A 52 -8.71 -10.90 9.48
CA LEU A 52 -8.45 -10.13 8.26
C LEU A 52 -6.95 -10.06 7.96
N GLY A 53 -6.13 -9.74 8.95
CA GLY A 53 -4.67 -9.64 8.76
C GLY A 53 -4.02 -11.01 8.55
N VAL A 54 -4.36 -11.97 9.40
CA VAL A 54 -3.85 -13.35 9.30
C VAL A 54 -4.25 -13.98 7.96
N GLY A 55 -5.51 -13.81 7.54
CA GLY A 55 -6.01 -14.33 6.28
C GLY A 55 -5.33 -13.71 5.07
N GLY A 56 -5.08 -12.40 5.07
CA GLY A 56 -4.35 -11.74 4.00
C GLY A 56 -2.93 -12.28 3.83
N ILE A 57 -2.22 -12.51 4.94
CA ILE A 57 -0.88 -13.11 4.92
C ILE A 57 -0.93 -14.55 4.39
N LEU A 58 -1.80 -15.38 4.95
CA LEU A 58 -1.90 -16.79 4.57
C LEU A 58 -2.36 -16.96 3.13
N LEU A 59 -3.31 -16.15 2.67
CA LEU A 59 -3.74 -16.17 1.28
C LEU A 59 -2.59 -15.83 0.34
N GLY A 60 -1.75 -14.82 0.67
CA GLY A 60 -0.56 -14.48 -0.11
C GLY A 60 0.42 -15.65 -0.22
N LEU A 61 0.69 -16.35 0.88
CA LEU A 61 1.57 -17.53 0.90
C LEU A 61 0.98 -18.71 0.12
N ILE A 62 -0.31 -19.03 0.33
CA ILE A 62 -0.97 -20.14 -0.35
C ILE A 62 -1.07 -19.86 -1.85
N SER A 63 -1.40 -18.64 -2.24
CA SER A 63 -1.47 -18.23 -3.65
C SER A 63 -0.12 -18.38 -4.35
N PHE A 64 0.98 -18.05 -3.67
CA PHE A 64 2.32 -18.27 -4.22
C PHE A 64 2.62 -19.75 -4.44
N VAL A 65 2.23 -20.61 -3.49
CA VAL A 65 2.38 -22.06 -3.66
C VAL A 65 1.59 -22.55 -4.86
N LEU A 66 0.35 -22.06 -5.07
CA LEU A 66 -0.46 -22.40 -6.25
C LEU A 66 0.20 -21.91 -7.56
N ILE A 67 0.77 -20.71 -7.56
CA ILE A 67 1.51 -20.16 -8.72
C ILE A 67 2.71 -21.05 -9.04
N VAL A 68 3.50 -21.44 -8.05
CA VAL A 68 4.63 -22.36 -8.27
C VAL A 68 4.14 -23.71 -8.79
N ALA A 69 3.07 -24.25 -8.21
CA ALA A 69 2.50 -25.52 -8.64
C ALA A 69 1.92 -25.46 -10.06
N SER A 70 1.40 -24.30 -10.50
CA SER A 70 0.84 -24.13 -11.86
C SER A 70 1.90 -24.24 -12.97
N HIS A 71 3.19 -24.09 -12.65
CA HIS A 71 4.29 -24.34 -13.59
C HIS A 71 4.47 -25.84 -13.89
N PHE A 72 3.99 -26.72 -13.00
CA PHE A 72 4.07 -28.17 -13.18
C PHE A 72 2.74 -28.78 -13.64
N TRP A 73 1.62 -28.16 -13.27
CA TRP A 73 0.27 -28.65 -13.55
C TRP A 73 -0.60 -27.49 -14.00
N GLU A 74 -0.92 -27.46 -15.27
CA GLU A 74 -1.78 -26.47 -15.88
C GLU A 74 -3.14 -26.39 -15.16
N GLY A 75 -3.68 -25.17 -15.01
CA GLY A 75 -4.96 -24.93 -14.32
C GLY A 75 -4.90 -24.96 -12.80
N THR A 76 -3.76 -25.32 -12.17
CA THR A 76 -3.67 -25.41 -10.70
C THR A 76 -3.96 -24.07 -10.03
N LEU A 77 -3.51 -22.95 -10.58
CA LEU A 77 -3.80 -21.64 -10.01
C LEU A 77 -5.31 -21.37 -10.02
N GLN A 78 -5.98 -21.60 -11.14
CA GLN A 78 -7.41 -21.32 -11.28
C GLN A 78 -8.25 -22.24 -10.39
N PHE A 79 -8.09 -23.57 -10.50
CA PHE A 79 -8.85 -24.53 -9.69
C PHE A 79 -8.53 -24.41 -8.20
N GLY A 80 -7.26 -24.20 -7.86
CA GLY A 80 -6.84 -23.97 -6.48
C GLY A 80 -7.45 -22.70 -5.90
N SER A 81 -7.55 -21.63 -6.68
CA SER A 81 -8.17 -20.36 -6.25
C SER A 81 -9.65 -20.54 -5.93
N TYR A 82 -10.41 -21.25 -6.78
CA TYR A 82 -11.81 -21.61 -6.47
C TYR A 82 -11.89 -22.51 -5.24
N GLY A 83 -11.01 -23.50 -5.11
CA GLY A 83 -10.98 -24.39 -3.94
C GLY A 83 -10.78 -23.64 -2.63
N ILE A 84 -9.88 -22.66 -2.61
CA ILE A 84 -9.62 -21.79 -1.44
C ILE A 84 -10.87 -20.95 -1.11
N PHE A 85 -11.50 -20.35 -2.11
CA PHE A 85 -12.70 -19.55 -1.91
C PHE A 85 -13.87 -20.43 -1.36
N ILE A 86 -14.12 -21.58 -1.95
CA ILE A 86 -15.16 -22.53 -1.48
C ILE A 86 -14.86 -22.97 -0.05
N PHE A 87 -13.60 -23.28 0.27
CA PHE A 87 -13.21 -23.62 1.64
C PHE A 87 -13.50 -22.48 2.61
N ALA A 88 -13.17 -21.24 2.26
CA ALA A 88 -13.45 -20.07 3.09
C ALA A 88 -14.95 -19.88 3.34
N VAL A 89 -15.78 -20.01 2.28
CA VAL A 89 -17.24 -19.97 2.39
C VAL A 89 -17.76 -21.07 3.31
N PHE A 90 -17.28 -22.31 3.15
CA PHE A 90 -17.66 -23.43 4.01
C PHE A 90 -17.34 -23.17 5.49
N VAL A 91 -16.16 -22.63 5.79
CA VAL A 91 -15.78 -22.25 7.16
C VAL A 91 -16.76 -21.24 7.73
N LEU A 92 -17.13 -20.20 6.98
CA LEU A 92 -18.05 -19.17 7.44
C LEU A 92 -19.48 -19.71 7.66
N ILE A 93 -19.99 -20.50 6.74
CA ILE A 93 -21.31 -21.13 6.88
C ILE A 93 -21.36 -21.98 8.15
N LYS A 94 -20.33 -22.81 8.39
CA LYS A 94 -20.22 -23.63 9.59
C LYS A 94 -20.26 -22.78 10.87
N GLU A 95 -19.51 -21.69 10.92
CA GLU A 95 -19.45 -20.83 12.12
C GLU A 95 -20.74 -20.04 12.34
N ILE A 96 -21.43 -19.64 11.28
CA ILE A 96 -22.77 -19.04 11.37
C ILE A 96 -23.79 -20.07 11.91
N TRP A 97 -23.75 -21.29 11.42
CA TRP A 97 -24.65 -22.36 11.84
C TRP A 97 -24.46 -22.75 13.32
N THR A 98 -23.22 -22.77 13.78
CA THR A 98 -22.90 -23.03 15.20
C THR A 98 -23.34 -21.89 16.14
N GLY A 99 -23.81 -20.78 15.58
CA GLY A 99 -24.32 -19.64 16.35
C GLY A 99 -23.25 -18.78 17.01
N ASN A 100 -21.97 -19.02 16.69
CA ASN A 100 -20.83 -18.31 17.31
C ASN A 100 -20.85 -16.80 17.06
N PHE A 101 -21.48 -16.33 15.97
CA PHE A 101 -21.55 -14.91 15.64
C PHE A 101 -22.71 -14.13 16.30
N LYS A 102 -23.66 -14.80 16.98
CA LYS A 102 -24.84 -14.11 17.56
C LYS A 102 -24.46 -12.99 18.54
N GLU A 103 -23.42 -13.21 19.36
CA GLU A 103 -22.95 -12.23 20.35
C GLU A 103 -22.24 -11.03 19.73
N VAL A 104 -21.83 -11.13 18.46
CA VAL A 104 -21.10 -10.07 17.75
C VAL A 104 -22.06 -9.11 17.07
N PHE A 105 -23.26 -9.57 16.66
CA PHE A 105 -24.27 -8.73 16.03
C PHE A 105 -24.97 -7.82 17.05
N THR A 106 -24.32 -6.73 17.37
CA THR A 106 -24.86 -5.66 18.23
C THR A 106 -25.10 -4.39 17.39
N PHE A 107 -25.92 -3.48 17.89
CA PHE A 107 -26.13 -2.18 17.25
C PHE A 107 -24.80 -1.42 17.04
N ARG A 108 -23.86 -1.51 18.00
CA ARG A 108 -22.52 -0.90 17.88
C ARG A 108 -21.74 -1.51 16.72
N THR A 109 -21.75 -2.84 16.59
CA THR A 109 -21.10 -3.54 15.46
C THR A 109 -21.73 -3.14 14.13
N PHE A 110 -23.05 -3.00 14.08
CA PHE A 110 -23.75 -2.52 12.87
C PHE A 110 -23.29 -1.12 12.47
N VAL A 111 -23.22 -0.17 13.41
CA VAL A 111 -22.74 1.19 13.14
C VAL A 111 -21.29 1.18 12.62
N LEU A 112 -20.40 0.38 13.22
CA LEU A 112 -19.02 0.24 12.77
C LEU A 112 -18.93 -0.34 11.36
N MET A 113 -19.68 -1.40 11.08
CA MET A 113 -19.71 -2.00 9.73
C MET A 113 -20.25 -1.03 8.67
N THR A 114 -21.26 -0.24 9.04
CA THR A 114 -21.80 0.82 8.17
C THR A 114 -20.73 1.89 7.90
N GLY A 115 -19.99 2.32 8.93
CA GLY A 115 -18.87 3.26 8.76
C GLY A 115 -17.76 2.71 7.85
N LEU A 116 -17.38 1.44 8.02
CA LEU A 116 -16.40 0.78 7.17
C LEU A 116 -16.91 0.61 5.72
N PHE A 117 -18.21 0.36 5.53
CA PHE A 117 -18.81 0.32 4.20
C PHE A 117 -18.76 1.68 3.50
N PHE A 118 -19.08 2.78 4.19
CA PHE A 118 -18.91 4.11 3.62
C PHE A 118 -17.44 4.47 3.33
N LEU A 119 -16.51 4.02 4.18
CA LEU A 119 -15.08 4.16 3.90
C LEU A 119 -14.67 3.37 2.66
N LEU A 120 -15.18 2.14 2.51
CA LEU A 120 -14.96 1.32 1.30
C LEU A 120 -15.45 2.07 0.05
N LEU A 121 -16.69 2.58 0.06
CA LEU A 121 -17.20 3.35 -1.06
C LEU A 121 -16.31 4.57 -1.36
N ALA A 122 -15.92 5.32 -0.34
CA ALA A 122 -15.05 6.47 -0.51
C ALA A 122 -13.70 6.09 -1.12
N ARG A 123 -13.10 4.95 -0.72
CA ARG A 123 -11.85 4.45 -1.30
C ARG A 123 -12.02 3.97 -2.74
N LEU A 124 -13.12 3.29 -3.04
CA LEU A 124 -13.40 2.84 -4.41
C LEU A 124 -13.62 3.99 -5.40
N ALA A 125 -14.01 5.18 -4.95
CA ALA A 125 -14.11 6.37 -5.81
C ALA A 125 -12.81 6.68 -6.57
N PHE A 126 -11.65 6.33 -6.00
CA PHE A 126 -10.35 6.47 -6.64
C PHE A 126 -10.28 5.76 -8.00
N LEU A 127 -10.85 4.56 -8.11
CA LEU A 127 -10.80 3.73 -9.31
C LEU A 127 -11.60 4.31 -10.49
N LYS A 128 -12.60 5.13 -10.23
CA LYS A 128 -13.38 5.79 -11.30
C LYS A 128 -12.54 6.75 -12.14
N HIS A 129 -11.48 7.28 -11.56
CA HIS A 129 -10.64 8.31 -12.17
C HIS A 129 -9.26 7.80 -12.58
N THR A 130 -9.03 6.47 -12.48
CA THR A 130 -7.81 5.81 -12.93
C THR A 130 -8.15 4.71 -13.93
N LEU A 131 -7.51 4.73 -15.10
CA LEU A 131 -7.64 3.65 -16.09
C LEU A 131 -6.63 2.53 -15.81
N LEU A 132 -5.46 2.90 -15.30
CA LEU A 132 -4.38 1.99 -14.90
C LEU A 132 -3.84 2.41 -13.52
N PRO A 133 -3.22 1.49 -12.76
CA PRO A 133 -2.57 1.83 -11.50
C PRO A 133 -1.55 2.97 -11.68
N PRO A 134 -1.54 3.99 -10.80
CA PRO A 134 -0.69 5.18 -10.97
C PRO A 134 0.80 4.90 -10.84
N TYR A 135 1.63 5.84 -11.34
CA TYR A 135 3.08 5.91 -11.17
C TYR A 135 3.91 4.86 -11.92
N SER A 136 5.22 5.10 -11.97
CA SER A 136 6.20 4.32 -12.74
C SER A 136 6.49 2.92 -12.20
N ASP A 137 6.17 2.62 -10.94
CA ASP A 137 6.35 1.28 -10.35
C ASP A 137 5.22 0.31 -10.76
N SER A 138 4.05 0.85 -11.09
CA SER A 138 2.84 0.06 -11.36
C SER A 138 2.97 -0.86 -12.59
N PRO A 139 3.60 -0.46 -13.69
CA PRO A 139 3.86 -1.36 -14.82
C PRO A 139 4.68 -2.60 -14.44
N ILE A 140 5.62 -2.46 -13.49
CA ILE A 140 6.43 -3.58 -13.00
C ILE A 140 5.54 -4.56 -12.21
N HIS A 141 4.68 -4.03 -11.34
CA HIS A 141 3.70 -4.86 -10.62
C HIS A 141 2.77 -5.61 -11.57
N TYR A 142 2.29 -4.92 -12.61
CA TYR A 142 1.47 -5.53 -13.66
C TYR A 142 2.21 -6.66 -14.39
N GLN A 143 3.47 -6.46 -14.77
CA GLN A 143 4.29 -7.48 -15.43
C GLN A 143 4.47 -8.71 -14.56
N ILE A 144 4.76 -8.54 -13.26
CA ILE A 144 4.92 -9.67 -12.33
C ILE A 144 3.62 -10.46 -12.21
N VAL A 145 2.48 -9.79 -12.02
CA VAL A 145 1.17 -10.45 -11.89
C VAL A 145 0.79 -11.16 -13.18
N SER A 146 0.99 -10.51 -14.33
CA SER A 146 0.73 -11.10 -15.65
C SER A 146 1.63 -12.32 -15.92
N GLY A 147 2.90 -12.26 -15.51
CA GLY A 147 3.82 -13.39 -15.61
C GLY A 147 3.40 -14.58 -14.76
N PHE A 148 2.75 -14.36 -13.61
CA PHE A 148 2.19 -15.43 -12.78
C PHE A 148 0.94 -16.06 -13.39
N LEU A 149 0.14 -15.28 -14.12
CA LEU A 149 -1.10 -15.76 -14.75
C LEU A 149 -0.84 -16.45 -16.10
N TYR A 150 0.13 -15.95 -16.85
CA TYR A 150 0.36 -16.34 -18.25
C TYR A 150 1.85 -16.67 -18.49
N PRO A 151 2.38 -17.74 -17.88
CA PRO A 151 3.83 -18.07 -17.98
C PRO A 151 4.29 -18.35 -19.40
N ASP A 152 3.42 -18.85 -20.29
CA ASP A 152 3.73 -19.25 -21.66
C ASP A 152 3.65 -18.11 -22.69
N ILE A 153 3.16 -16.94 -22.28
CA ILE A 153 3.08 -15.80 -23.18
C ILE A 153 4.46 -15.16 -23.27
N GLY A 154 5.22 -15.55 -24.32
CA GLY A 154 6.59 -15.12 -24.58
C GLY A 154 6.79 -13.61 -24.47
N GLY A 155 7.84 -13.20 -23.77
CA GLY A 155 8.19 -11.80 -23.45
C GLY A 155 8.13 -11.50 -21.95
N PHE A 156 7.21 -12.10 -21.20
CA PHE A 156 7.21 -12.00 -19.73
C PHE A 156 8.06 -13.08 -19.06
N SER A 157 8.27 -14.23 -19.68
CA SER A 157 9.07 -15.33 -19.14
C SER A 157 10.50 -14.92 -18.84
N ASN A 158 11.10 -14.07 -19.66
CA ASN A 158 12.48 -13.61 -19.48
C ASN A 158 12.62 -12.42 -18.51
N LEU A 159 11.55 -11.64 -18.28
CA LEU A 159 11.56 -10.53 -17.32
C LEU A 159 11.00 -10.93 -15.94
N SER A 160 10.01 -11.83 -15.89
CA SER A 160 9.28 -12.11 -14.65
C SER A 160 9.93 -13.19 -13.79
N THR A 161 10.38 -14.28 -14.37
CA THR A 161 10.89 -15.41 -13.56
C THR A 161 12.39 -15.40 -13.38
N GLN A 162 13.19 -15.18 -14.42
CA GLN A 162 14.66 -15.24 -14.27
C GLN A 162 15.27 -13.96 -13.70
N THR A 163 14.85 -12.78 -14.14
CA THR A 163 15.38 -11.51 -13.59
C THR A 163 14.84 -11.20 -12.21
N THR A 164 13.59 -11.57 -11.90
CA THR A 164 12.99 -11.32 -10.59
C THR A 164 13.44 -12.34 -9.54
N LEU A 165 13.62 -13.60 -9.88
CA LEU A 165 14.19 -14.61 -8.97
C LEU A 165 15.68 -14.37 -8.72
N ASN A 166 16.42 -13.82 -9.69
CA ASN A 166 17.83 -13.47 -9.54
C ASN A 166 18.03 -12.14 -8.78
N ASN A 167 17.08 -11.21 -8.89
CA ASN A 167 17.06 -9.95 -8.14
C ASN A 167 16.01 -10.07 -7.06
N TYR A 168 16.36 -10.61 -5.90
CA TYR A 168 15.51 -10.74 -4.73
C TYR A 168 14.34 -9.75 -4.70
N TYR A 169 13.11 -10.25 -4.88
CA TYR A 169 11.88 -9.46 -4.84
C TYR A 169 10.83 -10.12 -3.94
N HIS A 170 9.91 -9.34 -3.39
CA HIS A 170 8.84 -9.81 -2.52
C HIS A 170 7.57 -10.07 -3.34
N PHE A 171 7.11 -11.32 -3.40
CA PHE A 171 6.02 -11.72 -4.28
C PHE A 171 4.64 -11.80 -3.62
N GLY A 172 4.54 -11.65 -2.29
CA GLY A 172 3.29 -11.91 -1.57
C GLY A 172 2.11 -11.07 -2.05
N PHE A 173 2.31 -9.76 -2.30
CA PHE A 173 1.26 -8.91 -2.86
C PHE A 173 0.89 -9.32 -4.29
N HIS A 174 1.88 -9.62 -5.12
CA HIS A 174 1.65 -10.01 -6.52
C HIS A 174 0.92 -11.36 -6.61
N SER A 175 1.21 -12.27 -5.68
CA SER A 175 0.49 -13.54 -5.56
C SER A 175 -0.98 -13.34 -5.17
N LEU A 176 -1.26 -12.39 -4.26
CA LEU A 176 -2.64 -11.99 -3.95
C LEU A 176 -3.36 -11.41 -5.16
N ALA A 177 -2.70 -10.55 -5.94
CA ALA A 177 -3.27 -9.94 -7.13
C ALA A 177 -3.51 -10.99 -8.23
N ALA A 178 -2.57 -11.90 -8.45
CA ALA A 178 -2.73 -13.00 -9.39
C ALA A 178 -3.86 -13.95 -8.97
N TRP A 179 -3.95 -14.27 -7.68
CA TRP A 179 -5.07 -15.06 -7.14
C TRP A 179 -6.41 -14.38 -7.41
N LEU A 180 -6.51 -13.07 -7.12
CA LEU A 180 -7.76 -12.31 -7.30
C LEU A 180 -8.13 -12.22 -8.79
N SER A 181 -7.16 -11.97 -9.68
CA SER A 181 -7.39 -12.00 -11.13
C SER A 181 -7.86 -13.37 -11.61
N SER A 182 -7.23 -14.45 -11.11
CA SER A 182 -7.55 -15.82 -11.52
C SER A 182 -8.94 -16.28 -11.07
N VAL A 183 -9.36 -15.93 -9.84
CA VAL A 183 -10.66 -16.35 -9.29
C VAL A 183 -11.82 -15.52 -9.81
N SER A 184 -11.56 -14.28 -10.25
CA SER A 184 -12.60 -13.32 -10.67
C SER A 184 -12.56 -13.00 -12.16
N ASP A 185 -11.60 -13.56 -12.89
CA ASP A 185 -11.39 -13.34 -14.34
C ASP A 185 -11.29 -11.84 -14.71
N ILE A 186 -10.48 -11.10 -13.94
CA ILE A 186 -10.26 -9.66 -14.14
C ILE A 186 -8.81 -9.34 -14.53
N ASP A 187 -8.64 -8.22 -15.22
CA ASP A 187 -7.32 -7.72 -15.59
C ASP A 187 -6.42 -7.49 -14.36
N PRO A 188 -5.13 -7.84 -14.40
CA PRO A 188 -4.16 -7.59 -13.35
C PRO A 188 -4.12 -6.13 -12.87
N ALA A 189 -4.29 -5.15 -13.75
CA ALA A 189 -4.29 -3.74 -13.36
C ALA A 189 -5.47 -3.40 -12.45
N VAL A 190 -6.64 -3.98 -12.71
CA VAL A 190 -7.84 -3.82 -11.88
C VAL A 190 -7.61 -4.48 -10.52
N SER A 191 -7.09 -5.71 -10.48
CA SER A 191 -6.85 -6.41 -9.21
C SER A 191 -5.81 -5.70 -8.33
N ILE A 192 -4.72 -5.17 -8.91
CA ILE A 192 -3.71 -4.38 -8.20
C ILE A 192 -4.34 -3.13 -7.58
N SER A 193 -5.08 -2.36 -8.39
CA SER A 193 -5.72 -1.11 -7.94
C SER A 193 -6.77 -1.37 -6.87
N LEU A 194 -7.61 -2.39 -7.06
CA LEU A 194 -8.67 -2.77 -6.11
C LEU A 194 -8.08 -3.22 -4.78
N LEU A 195 -7.06 -4.09 -4.80
CA LEU A 195 -6.36 -4.51 -3.58
C LEU A 195 -5.75 -3.32 -2.83
N GLY A 196 -5.16 -2.36 -3.54
CA GLY A 196 -4.66 -1.12 -2.93
C GLY A 196 -5.73 -0.42 -2.10
N GLN A 197 -6.94 -0.25 -2.64
CA GLN A 197 -8.05 0.39 -1.93
C GLN A 197 -8.59 -0.49 -0.78
N LEU A 198 -8.64 -1.79 -0.94
CA LEU A 198 -9.08 -2.73 0.11
C LEU A 198 -8.11 -2.73 1.31
N PHE A 199 -6.80 -2.67 1.07
CA PHE A 199 -5.82 -2.54 2.16
C PHE A 199 -5.94 -1.21 2.90
N LEU A 200 -6.35 -0.12 2.23
CA LEU A 200 -6.66 1.15 2.91
C LEU A 200 -7.91 1.06 3.81
N VAL A 201 -8.85 0.17 3.52
CA VAL A 201 -9.98 -0.12 4.41
C VAL A 201 -9.57 -1.05 5.56
N ILE A 202 -8.59 -1.93 5.35
CA ILE A 202 -8.05 -2.83 6.39
C ILE A 202 -7.18 -2.07 7.40
N ALA A 203 -6.44 -1.05 6.98
CA ALA A 203 -5.54 -0.28 7.84
C ALA A 203 -6.20 0.29 9.12
N PRO A 204 -7.37 0.96 9.09
CA PRO A 204 -8.05 1.39 10.30
C PRO A 204 -8.51 0.24 11.20
N VAL A 205 -8.91 -0.89 10.61
CA VAL A 205 -9.30 -2.09 11.38
C VAL A 205 -8.10 -2.67 12.12
N SER A 206 -6.94 -2.67 11.49
CA SER A 206 -5.70 -3.15 12.09
C SER A 206 -5.23 -2.26 13.24
N MET A 207 -5.35 -0.93 13.10
CA MET A 207 -5.04 0.02 14.17
C MET A 207 -6.02 -0.09 15.35
N PHE A 208 -7.31 -0.25 15.04
CA PHE A 208 -8.32 -0.55 16.07
C PHE A 208 -7.95 -1.82 16.84
N PHE A 209 -7.61 -2.89 16.13
CA PHE A 209 -7.22 -4.17 16.73
C PHE A 209 -5.99 -4.02 17.63
N LEU A 210 -4.94 -3.33 17.15
CA LEU A 210 -3.70 -3.11 17.89
C LEU A 210 -3.96 -2.43 19.23
N VAL A 211 -4.67 -1.30 19.23
CA VAL A 211 -4.96 -0.55 20.45
C VAL A 211 -5.87 -1.35 21.38
N TYR A 212 -6.94 -1.95 20.85
CA TYR A 212 -7.88 -2.73 21.66
C TYR A 212 -7.25 -3.97 22.29
N ALA A 213 -6.41 -4.69 21.55
CA ALA A 213 -5.72 -5.89 22.05
C ALA A 213 -4.72 -5.58 23.18
N LEU A 214 -4.09 -4.39 23.14
CA LEU A 214 -3.09 -3.99 24.14
C LEU A 214 -3.66 -3.28 25.36
N THR A 215 -4.81 -2.61 25.23
CA THR A 215 -5.36 -1.77 26.30
C THR A 215 -6.75 -2.17 26.78
N ASN A 216 -7.47 -2.97 26.00
CA ASN A 216 -8.89 -3.29 26.18
C ASN A 216 -9.79 -2.02 26.25
N ASP A 217 -9.31 -0.90 25.68
CA ASP A 217 -10.02 0.37 25.62
C ASP A 217 -10.67 0.58 24.26
N LEU A 218 -12.00 0.58 24.24
CA LEU A 218 -12.78 0.72 23.01
C LEU A 218 -12.69 2.15 22.43
N ASP A 219 -12.72 3.17 23.28
CA ASP A 219 -12.73 4.57 22.84
C ASP A 219 -11.39 4.94 22.19
N GLY A 220 -10.27 4.54 22.81
CA GLY A 220 -8.94 4.71 22.26
C GLY A 220 -8.75 3.93 20.96
N ALA A 221 -9.25 2.69 20.88
CA ALA A 221 -9.18 1.86 19.69
C ALA A 221 -9.96 2.44 18.51
N LEU A 222 -11.18 2.94 18.76
CA LEU A 222 -12.00 3.61 17.74
C LEU A 222 -11.31 4.87 17.21
N PHE A 223 -10.72 5.66 18.09
CA PHE A 223 -10.03 6.88 17.70
C PHE A 223 -8.76 6.59 16.89
N ALA A 224 -7.97 5.57 17.25
CA ALA A 224 -6.82 5.13 16.48
C ALA A 224 -7.21 4.67 15.05
N GLY A 225 -8.28 3.86 14.93
CA GLY A 225 -8.82 3.47 13.64
C GLY A 225 -9.30 4.67 12.81
N PHE A 226 -9.98 5.62 13.44
CA PHE A 226 -10.44 6.84 12.79
C PHE A 226 -9.27 7.70 12.27
N LEU A 227 -8.21 7.87 13.08
CA LEU A 227 -6.99 8.57 12.66
C LEU A 227 -6.32 7.90 11.46
N ALA A 228 -6.22 6.57 11.49
CA ALA A 228 -5.65 5.80 10.40
C ALA A 228 -6.46 5.88 9.09
N ALA A 229 -7.79 6.04 9.19
CA ALA A 229 -8.69 6.17 8.04
C ALA A 229 -8.67 7.56 7.41
N LEU A 230 -8.72 8.62 8.25
CA LEU A 230 -9.13 9.96 7.85
C LEU A 230 -8.25 11.08 8.44
N GLY A 231 -7.30 10.76 9.31
CA GLY A 231 -6.52 11.78 10.05
C GLY A 231 -5.59 12.62 9.16
N TRP A 232 -5.12 12.07 8.07
CA TRP A 232 -4.12 12.65 7.17
C TRP A 232 -4.13 12.00 5.79
N THR A 233 -3.27 12.50 4.90
CA THR A 233 -3.18 12.01 3.51
C THR A 233 -2.53 10.62 3.44
N MET A 234 -1.53 10.32 4.28
CA MET A 234 -0.95 8.98 4.40
C MET A 234 -1.80 8.08 5.35
N PRO A 235 -1.83 6.76 5.11
CA PRO A 235 -1.13 5.99 4.08
C PRO A 235 -1.82 5.99 2.70
N ALA A 236 -2.95 6.67 2.54
CA ALA A 236 -3.74 6.62 1.31
C ALA A 236 -2.98 7.12 0.07
N PHE A 237 -2.10 8.11 0.22
CA PHE A 237 -1.32 8.65 -0.88
C PHE A 237 -0.33 7.63 -1.48
N ALA A 238 0.00 6.55 -0.76
CA ALA A 238 0.86 5.48 -1.24
C ALA A 238 0.37 4.85 -2.55
N VAL A 239 -0.96 4.83 -2.77
CA VAL A 239 -1.57 4.34 -4.03
C VAL A 239 -1.13 5.20 -5.22
N ASN A 240 -1.02 6.53 -5.03
CA ASN A 240 -0.54 7.43 -6.06
C ASN A 240 0.93 7.16 -6.44
N TRP A 241 1.72 6.64 -5.51
CA TRP A 241 3.11 6.25 -5.75
C TRP A 241 3.26 4.81 -6.28
N GLY A 242 2.18 4.11 -6.57
CA GLY A 242 2.24 2.70 -6.97
C GLY A 242 2.86 1.76 -5.94
N LYS A 243 2.94 2.16 -4.65
CA LYS A 243 3.59 1.40 -3.58
C LYS A 243 2.66 0.34 -2.96
N PHE A 244 1.97 -0.41 -3.81
CA PHE A 244 0.95 -1.38 -3.39
C PHE A 244 1.46 -2.48 -2.44
N PRO A 245 2.62 -3.14 -2.68
CA PRO A 245 3.13 -4.16 -1.75
C PRO A 245 3.50 -3.58 -0.39
N ALA A 246 4.13 -2.41 -0.36
CA ALA A 246 4.47 -1.71 0.87
C ALA A 246 3.20 -1.34 1.65
N LEU A 247 2.21 -0.76 0.98
CA LEU A 247 0.92 -0.41 1.57
C LEU A 247 0.23 -1.63 2.19
N ALA A 248 0.16 -2.75 1.46
CA ALA A 248 -0.45 -3.98 1.96
C ALA A 248 0.23 -4.47 3.25
N SER A 249 1.57 -4.49 3.26
CA SER A 249 2.32 -4.90 4.44
C SER A 249 2.10 -3.98 5.64
N ILE A 250 2.11 -2.66 5.43
CA ILE A 250 1.89 -1.65 6.47
C ILE A 250 0.46 -1.70 7.01
N ALA A 251 -0.54 -1.93 6.16
CA ALA A 251 -1.93 -2.07 6.57
C ALA A 251 -2.17 -3.31 7.45
N ILE A 252 -1.41 -4.39 7.24
CA ILE A 252 -1.50 -5.63 8.02
C ILE A 252 -0.61 -5.58 9.27
N ALA A 253 0.47 -4.82 9.26
CA ALA A 253 1.47 -4.79 10.33
C ALA A 253 0.91 -4.65 11.75
N PRO A 254 -0.07 -3.78 12.04
CA PRO A 254 -0.61 -3.65 13.39
C PRO A 254 -1.25 -4.93 13.93
N PHE A 255 -1.82 -5.80 13.08
CA PHE A 255 -2.31 -7.11 13.51
C PHE A 255 -1.17 -7.97 14.05
N ILE A 256 -0.02 -7.95 13.38
CA ILE A 256 1.13 -8.77 13.77
C ILE A 256 1.84 -8.20 14.99
N MET A 257 1.89 -6.87 15.13
CA MET A 257 2.43 -6.21 16.32
C MET A 257 1.69 -6.61 17.60
N ALA A 258 0.38 -6.78 17.55
CA ALA A 258 -0.44 -7.17 18.71
C ALA A 258 -0.41 -8.67 19.02
N LEU A 259 -0.01 -9.50 18.06
CA LEU A 259 -0.08 -10.96 18.17
C LEU A 259 0.63 -11.56 19.40
N PRO A 260 1.87 -11.18 19.77
CA PRO A 260 2.55 -11.79 20.91
C PRO A 260 1.81 -11.59 22.24
N VAL A 261 1.15 -10.43 22.41
CA VAL A 261 0.37 -10.14 23.62
C VAL A 261 -0.93 -10.93 23.59
N TRP A 262 -1.60 -10.99 22.47
CA TRP A 262 -2.88 -11.67 22.32
C TRP A 262 -2.76 -13.21 22.42
N LEU A 263 -1.66 -13.79 21.89
CA LEU A 263 -1.42 -15.25 21.90
C LEU A 263 -0.87 -15.77 23.25
N LYS A 264 -0.42 -14.89 24.14
CA LYS A 264 0.22 -15.25 25.40
C LYS A 264 -0.63 -16.20 26.28
N ASP A 265 -1.93 -16.04 26.23
CA ASP A 265 -2.88 -16.80 27.06
C ASP A 265 -3.47 -18.06 26.36
N GLY A 266 -3.19 -18.25 25.06
CA GLY A 266 -3.88 -19.26 24.23
C GLY A 266 -3.10 -20.52 23.90
N LEU A 267 -1.78 -20.46 23.83
CA LEU A 267 -0.91 -21.54 23.34
C LEU A 267 0.26 -21.84 24.26
N LYS A 268 0.83 -23.06 24.11
CA LYS A 268 2.19 -23.32 24.60
C LYS A 268 3.15 -22.35 23.92
N LYS A 269 4.17 -21.86 24.65
CA LYS A 269 5.15 -20.87 24.15
C LYS A 269 5.74 -21.23 22.77
N THR A 270 6.03 -22.51 22.53
CA THR A 270 6.55 -22.98 21.23
C THR A 270 5.54 -22.80 20.09
N GLY A 271 4.25 -23.09 20.33
CA GLY A 271 3.22 -22.92 19.29
C GLY A 271 2.99 -21.45 18.93
N VAL A 272 3.02 -20.55 19.93
CA VAL A 272 2.95 -19.10 19.71
C VAL A 272 4.12 -18.63 18.84
N LEU A 273 5.33 -19.08 19.17
CA LEU A 273 6.55 -18.70 18.46
C LEU A 273 6.49 -19.16 16.99
N VAL A 274 6.16 -20.43 16.75
CA VAL A 274 6.08 -20.96 15.37
C VAL A 274 5.04 -20.21 14.55
N TYR A 275 3.86 -19.96 15.11
CA TYR A 275 2.81 -19.23 14.42
C TYR A 275 3.20 -17.78 14.13
N ALA A 276 3.81 -17.10 15.11
CA ALA A 276 4.31 -15.75 14.93
C ALA A 276 5.41 -15.69 13.85
N LEU A 277 6.31 -16.67 13.79
CA LEU A 277 7.34 -16.74 12.75
C LEU A 277 6.76 -16.97 11.35
N ILE A 278 5.73 -17.83 11.22
CA ILE A 278 5.04 -18.02 9.93
C ILE A 278 4.41 -16.71 9.46
N LEU A 279 3.73 -15.99 10.35
CA LEU A 279 3.10 -14.73 10.00
C LEU A 279 4.12 -13.61 9.73
N LEU A 280 5.21 -13.57 10.49
CA LEU A 280 6.32 -12.65 10.24
C LEU A 280 6.99 -12.92 8.89
N ALA A 281 7.26 -14.19 8.56
CA ALA A 281 7.77 -14.56 7.25
C ALA A 281 6.79 -14.17 6.13
N GLY A 282 5.50 -14.42 6.34
CA GLY A 282 4.48 -14.09 5.35
C GLY A 282 4.30 -12.59 5.11
N ILE A 283 4.31 -11.75 6.15
CA ILE A 283 4.24 -10.30 5.96
C ILE A 283 5.53 -9.74 5.32
N THR A 284 6.68 -10.33 5.65
CA THR A 284 7.97 -10.01 5.01
C THR A 284 7.96 -10.41 3.53
N PHE A 285 7.27 -11.50 3.19
CA PHE A 285 7.06 -11.93 1.81
C PHE A 285 6.13 -10.98 1.02
N ILE A 286 5.19 -10.29 1.70
CA ILE A 286 4.39 -9.22 1.08
C ILE A 286 5.28 -8.01 0.79
N HIS A 287 6.13 -7.58 1.75
CA HIS A 287 7.12 -6.52 1.55
C HIS A 287 8.24 -6.60 2.58
N THR A 288 9.48 -6.76 2.11
CA THR A 288 10.63 -7.07 2.97
C THR A 288 10.99 -6.04 4.01
N ARG A 289 10.86 -4.75 3.70
CA ARG A 289 11.22 -3.67 4.64
C ARG A 289 10.41 -3.67 5.93
N ILE A 290 9.24 -4.33 5.93
CA ILE A 290 8.39 -4.41 7.12
C ILE A 290 9.07 -5.17 8.27
N ILE A 291 10.02 -6.09 7.99
CA ILE A 291 10.73 -6.82 9.03
C ILE A 291 11.51 -5.91 9.97
N ILE A 292 12.08 -4.82 9.45
CA ILE A 292 12.82 -3.82 10.23
C ILE A 292 11.87 -3.11 11.19
N CYS A 293 10.69 -2.77 10.72
CA CYS A 293 9.65 -2.12 11.53
C CYS A 293 9.13 -3.06 12.62
N MET A 294 8.92 -4.35 12.28
CA MET A 294 8.55 -5.37 13.26
C MET A 294 9.64 -5.55 14.32
N PHE A 295 10.90 -5.55 13.92
CA PHE A 295 12.04 -5.63 14.83
C PHE A 295 12.02 -4.49 15.86
N PHE A 296 11.85 -3.24 15.44
CA PHE A 296 11.77 -2.10 16.36
C PHE A 296 10.53 -2.16 17.26
N ALA A 297 9.38 -2.57 16.71
CA ALA A 297 8.17 -2.72 17.51
C ALA A 297 8.36 -3.79 18.61
N TYR A 298 8.92 -4.96 18.26
CA TYR A 298 9.15 -6.02 19.23
C TYR A 298 10.25 -5.67 20.25
N ILE A 299 11.31 -4.97 19.85
CA ILE A 299 12.28 -4.40 20.80
C ILE A 299 11.56 -3.49 21.79
N GLY A 300 10.66 -2.63 21.33
CA GLY A 300 9.87 -1.78 22.20
C GLY A 300 9.13 -2.57 23.28
N PHE A 301 8.42 -3.63 22.90
CA PHE A 301 7.72 -4.50 23.86
C PHE A 301 8.66 -5.23 24.81
N ILE A 302 9.79 -5.78 24.31
CA ILE A 302 10.77 -6.49 25.12
C ILE A 302 11.41 -5.55 26.15
N VAL A 303 11.81 -4.35 25.74
CA VAL A 303 12.43 -3.37 26.64
C VAL A 303 11.47 -2.93 27.73
N VAL A 304 10.20 -2.66 27.36
CA VAL A 304 9.16 -2.29 28.33
C VAL A 304 8.92 -3.41 29.35
N ASP A 305 8.84 -4.65 28.91
CA ASP A 305 8.67 -5.82 29.80
C ASP A 305 9.89 -5.99 30.73
N ARG A 306 11.10 -5.83 30.22
CA ARG A 306 12.34 -5.92 31.01
C ARG A 306 12.51 -4.80 32.01
N LEU A 307 12.14 -3.58 31.64
CA LEU A 307 12.20 -2.43 32.55
C LEU A 307 11.06 -2.42 33.56
N GLN A 308 10.13 -3.36 33.47
CA GLN A 308 8.98 -3.50 34.36
C GLN A 308 8.20 -2.18 34.54
N ILE A 309 8.02 -1.44 33.44
CA ILE A 309 7.25 -0.19 33.44
C ILE A 309 5.78 -0.55 33.68
N ARG A 310 5.37 -0.55 34.95
CA ARG A 310 4.00 -0.92 35.36
C ARG A 310 3.22 0.24 35.95
N GLU A 311 3.93 1.26 36.42
CA GLU A 311 3.31 2.42 37.09
C GLU A 311 2.84 3.47 36.07
N GLU A 312 1.73 4.10 36.35
CA GLU A 312 1.27 5.28 35.62
C GLU A 312 2.30 6.41 35.80
N PHE A 313 2.59 7.14 34.72
CA PHE A 313 3.49 8.28 34.82
C PHE A 313 2.76 9.47 35.42
N ASP A 314 3.45 10.18 36.33
CA ASP A 314 2.98 11.48 36.77
C ASP A 314 3.00 12.51 35.61
N PHE A 315 2.41 13.67 35.83
CA PHE A 315 2.28 14.70 34.80
C PHE A 315 3.64 15.14 34.24
N PHE A 316 4.64 15.41 35.09
CA PHE A 316 5.94 15.90 34.65
C PHE A 316 6.72 14.84 33.85
N ARG A 317 6.65 13.59 34.28
CA ARG A 317 7.26 12.47 33.56
C ARG A 317 6.60 12.29 32.18
N SER A 318 5.28 12.40 32.11
CA SER A 318 4.54 12.33 30.85
C SER A 318 4.91 13.43 29.88
N ILE A 319 5.10 14.66 30.36
CA ILE A 319 5.58 15.77 29.53
C ILE A 319 7.00 15.51 29.01
N ARG A 320 7.91 15.00 29.85
CA ARG A 320 9.28 14.65 29.40
C ARG A 320 9.25 13.60 28.29
N PHE A 321 8.46 12.55 28.42
CA PHE A 321 8.32 11.52 27.39
C PHE A 321 7.61 12.04 26.12
N THR A 322 6.69 12.96 26.27
CA THR A 322 6.08 13.68 25.13
C THR A 322 7.12 14.48 24.37
N LEU A 323 7.99 15.22 25.05
CA LEU A 323 9.08 15.95 24.41
C LEU A 323 10.06 15.03 23.70
N LEU A 324 10.38 13.86 24.28
CA LEU A 324 11.19 12.84 23.62
C LEU A 324 10.48 12.29 22.37
N PHE A 325 9.16 12.04 22.42
CA PHE A 325 8.40 11.62 21.26
C PHE A 325 8.46 12.65 20.13
N LEU A 326 8.31 13.92 20.45
CA LEU A 326 8.43 15.02 19.48
C LEU A 326 9.85 15.16 18.93
N LEU A 327 10.88 14.94 19.76
CA LEU A 327 12.26 14.92 19.31
C LEU A 327 12.50 13.83 18.26
N PHE A 328 11.95 12.62 18.46
CA PHE A 328 12.07 11.54 17.48
C PHE A 328 11.14 11.70 16.26
N LEU A 329 10.17 12.61 16.30
CA LEU A 329 9.41 13.03 15.11
C LEU A 329 10.16 14.07 14.27
N TRP A 330 11.14 14.76 14.82
CA TRP A 330 11.85 15.85 14.13
C TRP A 330 12.50 15.44 12.80
N PRO A 331 13.15 14.24 12.66
CA PRO A 331 13.71 13.81 11.38
C PRO A 331 12.67 13.68 10.25
N PHE A 332 11.40 13.57 10.60
CA PHE A 332 10.28 13.46 9.67
C PHE A 332 9.56 14.78 9.40
N PHE A 333 10.14 15.93 9.80
CA PHE A 333 9.47 17.23 9.71
C PHE A 333 8.92 17.53 8.31
N HIS A 334 9.71 17.35 7.26
CA HIS A 334 9.24 17.54 5.88
C HIS A 334 8.12 16.56 5.50
N THR A 335 8.25 15.32 5.90
CA THR A 335 7.21 14.31 5.70
C THR A 335 5.90 14.67 6.41
N LEU A 336 6.02 15.20 7.64
CA LEU A 336 4.85 15.66 8.40
C LEU A 336 4.17 16.86 7.71
N VAL A 337 4.94 17.80 7.19
CA VAL A 337 4.40 18.94 6.44
C VAL A 337 3.75 18.51 5.13
N ASP A 338 4.36 17.61 4.38
CA ASP A 338 3.90 17.22 3.05
C ASP A 338 2.65 16.31 3.10
N PHE A 339 2.61 15.35 4.03
CA PHE A 339 1.62 14.27 4.04
C PHE A 339 0.76 14.18 5.31
N TYR A 340 1.14 14.87 6.38
CA TYR A 340 0.46 14.87 7.68
C TYR A 340 0.07 16.28 8.12
N ASN A 341 0.00 17.23 7.19
CA ASN A 341 -0.16 18.67 7.42
C ASN A 341 -1.55 19.12 7.87
N SER A 342 -2.39 18.20 8.37
CA SER A 342 -3.63 18.57 9.02
C SER A 342 -3.33 19.27 10.36
N ALA A 343 -3.15 20.59 10.34
CA ALA A 343 -2.81 21.35 11.54
C ALA A 343 -3.76 21.10 12.72
N PRO A 344 -5.10 21.03 12.56
CA PRO A 344 -6.00 20.70 13.66
C PRO A 344 -5.75 19.30 14.22
N VAL A 345 -5.51 18.29 13.37
CA VAL A 345 -5.23 16.92 13.82
C VAL A 345 -3.92 16.86 14.59
N PHE A 346 -2.90 17.59 14.13
CA PHE A 346 -1.59 17.63 14.80
C PHE A 346 -1.68 18.30 16.18
N ILE A 347 -2.43 19.40 16.30
CA ILE A 347 -2.67 20.06 17.60
C ILE A 347 -3.40 19.09 18.55
N VAL A 348 -4.42 18.38 18.06
CA VAL A 348 -5.13 17.37 18.85
C VAL A 348 -4.16 16.30 19.35
N LEU A 349 -3.26 15.79 18.49
CA LEU A 349 -2.26 14.81 18.89
C LEU A 349 -1.34 15.37 19.98
N LEU A 350 -0.83 16.59 19.84
CA LEU A 350 0.03 17.22 20.85
C LEU A 350 -0.64 17.27 22.22
N ILE A 351 -1.95 17.56 22.27
CA ILE A 351 -2.74 17.56 23.50
C ILE A 351 -2.91 16.15 24.05
N LEU A 352 -3.11 15.14 23.21
CA LEU A 352 -3.42 13.77 23.61
C LEU A 352 -2.20 12.96 24.07
N ILE A 353 -1.01 13.18 23.51
CA ILE A 353 0.19 12.39 23.81
C ILE A 353 0.53 12.34 25.31
N PRO A 354 0.48 13.44 26.10
CA PRO A 354 0.70 13.37 27.55
C PRO A 354 -0.26 12.41 28.26
N PHE A 355 -1.52 12.34 27.84
CA PHE A 355 -2.51 11.42 28.41
C PHE A 355 -2.23 9.96 28.04
N ALA A 356 -1.66 9.71 26.84
CA ALA A 356 -1.20 8.38 26.47
C ALA A 356 -0.12 7.88 27.44
N PHE A 357 0.89 8.70 27.74
CA PHE A 357 1.95 8.34 28.69
C PHE A 357 1.45 8.23 30.13
N GLN A 358 0.45 9.00 30.53
CA GLN A 358 -0.14 8.89 31.87
C GLN A 358 -0.93 7.59 32.05
N ALA A 359 -1.87 7.30 31.12
CA ALA A 359 -2.79 6.18 31.28
C ALA A 359 -2.21 4.83 30.84
N TYR A 360 -1.31 4.85 29.84
CA TYR A 360 -0.76 3.65 29.19
C TYR A 360 0.77 3.74 29.07
N SER A 361 1.45 4.08 30.18
CA SER A 361 2.90 4.35 30.22
C SER A 361 3.76 3.28 29.55
N ALA A 362 3.47 2.01 29.82
CA ALA A 362 4.19 0.87 29.25
C ALA A 362 4.04 0.82 27.72
N VAL A 363 2.82 0.83 27.22
CA VAL A 363 2.52 0.74 25.78
C VAL A 363 3.05 1.97 25.05
N SER A 364 2.82 3.18 25.61
CA SER A 364 3.31 4.44 25.03
C SER A 364 4.84 4.50 24.94
N THR A 365 5.54 3.96 25.96
CA THR A 365 7.01 3.82 25.91
C THR A 365 7.45 2.84 24.82
N GLY A 366 6.73 1.75 24.60
CA GLY A 366 6.98 0.83 23.48
C GLY A 366 6.83 1.52 22.12
N VAL A 367 5.79 2.36 21.97
CA VAL A 367 5.61 3.17 20.73
C VAL A 367 6.72 4.19 20.56
N LEU A 368 7.20 4.82 21.65
CA LEU A 368 8.33 5.74 21.59
C LEU A 368 9.60 5.04 21.11
N ILE A 369 9.89 3.82 21.60
CA ILE A 369 11.04 3.03 21.16
C ILE A 369 10.88 2.64 19.68
N PHE A 370 9.69 2.25 19.26
CA PHE A 370 9.39 1.99 17.84
C PHE A 370 9.68 3.23 16.97
N LEU A 371 9.17 4.40 17.37
CA LEU A 371 9.41 5.66 16.66
C LEU A 371 10.90 6.02 16.65
N SER A 372 11.62 5.82 17.77
CA SER A 372 13.07 6.07 17.83
C SER A 372 13.84 5.17 16.85
N GLY A 373 13.45 3.92 16.70
CA GLY A 373 14.00 3.00 15.69
C GLY A 373 13.79 3.49 14.26
N LEU A 374 12.58 3.97 13.93
CA LEU A 374 12.30 4.57 12.63
C LEU A 374 13.16 5.84 12.39
N SER A 375 13.31 6.69 13.41
CA SER A 375 14.12 7.90 13.34
C SER A 375 15.60 7.59 13.12
N LEU A 376 16.15 6.62 13.84
CA LEU A 376 17.52 6.17 13.65
C LEU A 376 17.72 5.58 12.24
N SER A 377 16.76 4.83 11.72
CA SER A 377 16.81 4.30 10.35
C SER A 377 16.82 5.40 9.29
N ALA A 378 16.22 6.56 9.57
CA ALA A 378 16.25 7.72 8.69
C ALA A 378 17.58 8.52 8.78
N LEU A 379 18.17 8.58 9.99
CA LEU A 379 19.33 9.44 10.26
C LEU A 379 20.68 8.74 10.03
N ILE A 380 20.80 7.46 10.40
CA ILE A 380 22.08 6.74 10.39
C ILE A 380 22.76 6.73 9.02
N PRO A 381 22.07 6.44 7.90
CA PRO A 381 22.71 6.44 6.60
C PRO A 381 23.34 7.78 6.23
N ASN A 382 22.65 8.88 6.54
CA ASN A 382 23.15 10.23 6.30
C ASN A 382 24.35 10.57 7.19
N LEU A 383 24.32 10.14 8.47
CA LEU A 383 25.40 10.40 9.43
C LEU A 383 26.67 9.61 9.12
N LEU A 384 26.53 8.40 8.55
CA LEU A 384 27.65 7.52 8.22
C LEU A 384 28.20 7.76 6.80
N GLY A 385 27.60 8.68 6.03
CA GLY A 385 28.00 8.93 4.64
C GLY A 385 27.81 7.70 3.74
N ILE A 386 26.95 6.75 4.14
CA ILE A 386 26.60 5.60 3.32
C ILE A 386 25.65 6.12 2.26
N GLY A 387 26.23 6.53 1.12
CA GLY A 387 25.47 6.87 -0.08
C GLY A 387 24.74 5.63 -0.57
N GLY A 388 23.53 5.80 -1.07
CA GLY A 388 22.72 4.73 -1.61
C GLY A 388 21.41 4.50 -0.87
N GLU A 389 20.70 3.46 -1.27
CA GLU A 389 19.40 3.13 -0.68
C GLU A 389 19.52 2.77 0.79
N THR A 390 18.90 3.59 1.61
CA THR A 390 18.73 3.29 3.02
C THR A 390 17.88 2.03 3.19
N LEU A 391 18.10 1.27 4.27
CA LEU A 391 17.27 0.10 4.62
C LEU A 391 15.77 0.42 4.59
N LEU A 392 15.40 1.63 5.01
CA LEU A 392 14.06 2.20 4.88
C LEU A 392 14.16 3.48 4.05
N ASP A 393 13.66 3.46 2.81
CA ASP A 393 13.61 4.66 1.99
C ASP A 393 12.61 5.70 2.55
N ARG A 394 12.77 6.95 2.12
CA ARG A 394 11.95 8.07 2.57
C ARG A 394 10.45 7.84 2.32
N GLN A 395 10.10 7.21 1.21
CA GLN A 395 8.70 6.93 0.86
C GLN A 395 8.10 5.90 1.82
N PHE A 396 8.83 4.83 2.14
CA PHE A 396 8.37 3.81 3.08
C PHE A 396 8.22 4.38 4.50
N LEU A 397 9.19 5.21 4.94
CA LEU A 397 9.10 5.91 6.22
C LEU A 397 7.89 6.86 6.26
N ALA A 398 7.62 7.58 5.16
CA ALA A 398 6.44 8.43 5.07
C ALA A 398 5.14 7.62 5.21
N MET A 399 5.06 6.45 4.59
CA MET A 399 3.88 5.60 4.67
C MET A 399 3.64 5.00 6.05
N ILE A 400 4.70 4.55 6.76
CA ILE A 400 4.54 3.82 8.03
C ILE A 400 4.30 4.73 9.23
N LEU A 401 4.64 6.01 9.12
CA LEU A 401 4.58 6.97 10.24
C LEU A 401 3.16 7.14 10.82
N TYR A 402 2.12 6.83 10.03
CA TYR A 402 0.74 6.87 10.55
C TYR A 402 0.54 5.89 11.72
N ILE A 403 1.29 4.78 11.78
CA ILE A 403 1.15 3.77 12.84
C ILE A 403 1.48 4.38 14.21
N PRO A 404 2.69 4.88 14.49
CA PRO A 404 2.97 5.47 15.81
C PRO A 404 2.11 6.69 16.11
N LEU A 405 1.73 7.51 15.11
CA LEU A 405 0.88 8.68 15.32
C LEU A 405 -0.56 8.29 15.69
N ALA A 406 -1.18 7.37 14.94
CA ALA A 406 -2.54 6.90 15.23
C ALA A 406 -2.58 6.11 16.55
N PHE A 407 -1.54 5.35 16.84
CA PHE A 407 -1.42 4.61 18.08
C PHE A 407 -1.40 5.57 19.29
N MET A 408 -0.47 6.55 19.28
CA MET A 408 -0.38 7.52 20.37
C MET A 408 -1.64 8.38 20.49
N GLY A 409 -2.26 8.75 19.38
CA GLY A 409 -3.55 9.44 19.38
C GLY A 409 -4.65 8.62 20.03
N GLY A 410 -4.75 7.34 19.71
CA GLY A 410 -5.71 6.42 20.31
C GLY A 410 -5.51 6.23 21.81
N LEU A 411 -4.26 5.93 22.22
CA LEU A 411 -3.92 5.81 23.65
C LEU A 411 -4.22 7.10 24.42
N GLY A 412 -3.87 8.24 23.83
CA GLY A 412 -4.11 9.55 24.45
C GLY A 412 -5.59 9.88 24.59
N PHE A 413 -6.38 9.57 23.57
CA PHE A 413 -7.83 9.76 23.64
C PHE A 413 -8.47 8.86 24.71
N GLY A 414 -8.11 7.57 24.73
CA GLY A 414 -8.57 6.65 25.76
C GLY A 414 -8.20 7.11 27.18
N GLY A 415 -6.95 7.58 27.37
CA GLY A 415 -6.48 8.13 28.64
C GLY A 415 -7.22 9.40 29.07
N LEU A 416 -7.50 10.31 28.14
CA LEU A 416 -8.29 11.51 28.40
C LEU A 416 -9.72 11.16 28.77
N VAL A 417 -10.40 10.30 28.02
CA VAL A 417 -11.77 9.84 28.28
C VAL A 417 -11.87 9.14 29.65
N GLY A 418 -10.88 8.30 29.98
CA GLY A 418 -10.79 7.65 31.27
C GLY A 418 -10.78 8.65 32.42
N LYS A 419 -10.07 9.77 32.30
CA LYS A 419 -10.02 10.84 33.30
C LYS A 419 -11.31 11.68 33.39
N LEU A 420 -11.94 11.95 32.25
CA LEU A 420 -13.19 12.72 32.21
C LEU A 420 -14.41 11.93 32.66
N GLY A 421 -14.31 10.62 32.73
CA GLY A 421 -15.42 9.71 32.98
C GLY A 421 -16.28 9.46 31.74
N ARG A 422 -16.52 8.18 31.44
CA ARG A 422 -17.33 7.78 30.28
C ARG A 422 -18.77 8.26 30.40
N ASN A 423 -19.35 8.69 29.28
CA ASN A 423 -20.72 9.19 29.16
C ASN A 423 -21.03 10.51 29.92
N THR A 424 -20.04 11.20 30.43
CA THR A 424 -20.22 12.52 31.05
C THR A 424 -20.40 13.63 30.00
N ILE A 425 -20.86 14.82 30.41
CA ILE A 425 -20.97 15.98 29.53
C ILE A 425 -19.60 16.38 28.97
N PRO A 426 -18.49 16.46 29.76
CA PRO A 426 -17.17 16.74 29.25
C PRO A 426 -16.71 15.74 28.20
N HIS A 427 -16.95 14.43 28.38
CA HIS A 427 -16.63 13.40 27.40
C HIS A 427 -17.33 13.68 26.04
N ARG A 428 -18.65 13.91 26.08
CA ARG A 428 -19.43 14.21 24.86
C ARG A 428 -18.96 15.48 24.19
N ALA A 429 -18.65 16.53 24.94
CA ALA A 429 -18.10 17.77 24.40
C ALA A 429 -16.76 17.56 23.69
N VAL A 430 -15.82 16.80 24.28
CA VAL A 430 -14.54 16.46 23.67
C VAL A 430 -14.74 15.69 22.37
N VAL A 431 -15.62 14.67 22.35
CA VAL A 431 -15.92 13.92 21.12
C VAL A 431 -16.45 14.85 20.02
N ILE A 432 -17.41 15.74 20.35
CA ILE A 432 -17.98 16.69 19.38
C ILE A 432 -16.91 17.65 18.83
N ILE A 433 -16.06 18.21 19.70
CA ILE A 433 -14.98 19.13 19.31
C ILE A 433 -14.00 18.42 18.38
N LEU A 434 -13.60 17.20 18.72
CA LEU A 434 -12.69 16.42 17.89
C LEU A 434 -13.30 16.07 16.52
N MET A 435 -14.54 15.60 16.51
CA MET A 435 -15.25 15.32 15.25
C MET A 435 -15.39 16.59 14.38
N GLY A 436 -15.67 17.74 15.00
CA GLY A 436 -15.69 19.03 14.32
C GLY A 436 -14.33 19.41 13.72
N ALA A 437 -13.25 19.27 14.50
CA ALA A 437 -11.90 19.54 14.03
C ALA A 437 -11.51 18.63 12.85
N PHE A 438 -11.86 17.35 12.90
CA PHE A 438 -11.63 16.42 11.79
C PHE A 438 -12.47 16.75 10.56
N PHE A 439 -13.73 17.13 10.75
CA PHE A 439 -14.59 17.51 9.63
C PHE A 439 -14.06 18.76 8.89
N ILE A 440 -13.55 19.74 9.63
CA ILE A 440 -12.92 20.95 9.06
C ILE A 440 -11.60 20.58 8.34
N SER A 441 -10.86 19.60 8.85
CA SER A 441 -9.57 19.15 8.30
C SER A 441 -9.71 18.15 7.16
N PHE A 442 -10.92 17.61 6.97
CA PHE A 442 -11.16 16.59 5.96
C PHE A 442 -10.87 17.12 4.56
N THR A 443 -9.88 16.51 3.91
CA THR A 443 -9.56 16.81 2.52
C THR A 443 -9.99 15.62 1.65
N PRO A 444 -10.92 15.83 0.69
CA PRO A 444 -11.32 14.77 -0.24
C PRO A 444 -10.19 14.33 -1.17
N ARG A 445 -9.05 15.04 -1.15
CA ARG A 445 -7.89 14.84 -2.01
C ARG A 445 -7.32 13.41 -1.94
N SER A 446 -7.37 12.76 -0.79
CA SER A 446 -6.84 11.39 -0.62
C SER A 446 -7.73 10.28 -1.22
N PHE A 447 -8.93 10.62 -1.71
CA PHE A 447 -9.88 9.70 -2.34
C PHE A 447 -9.88 9.77 -3.87
N TYR A 448 -9.03 10.59 -4.45
CA TYR A 448 -8.88 10.76 -5.89
C TYR A 448 -7.41 10.64 -6.28
N PRO A 449 -7.11 10.20 -7.50
CA PRO A 449 -5.75 10.18 -7.99
C PRO A 449 -5.18 11.60 -8.08
N ASP A 450 -3.92 11.74 -7.64
CA ASP A 450 -3.20 13.00 -7.78
C ASP A 450 -2.67 13.13 -9.22
N GLN A 451 -2.70 14.36 -9.74
CA GLN A 451 -2.23 14.66 -11.09
C GLN A 451 -0.73 14.37 -11.29
N CYS A 452 0.07 14.40 -10.20
CA CYS A 452 1.49 14.07 -10.29
C CYS A 452 1.76 12.67 -10.87
N CYS A 453 0.79 11.76 -10.69
CA CYS A 453 1.11 10.36 -10.71
C CYS A 453 0.15 9.51 -11.56
N ASN A 454 -0.98 10.08 -11.97
CA ASN A 454 -1.96 9.45 -12.86
C ASN A 454 -1.58 9.71 -14.32
N TYR A 455 -0.68 8.89 -14.84
CA TYR A 455 -0.04 9.11 -16.15
C TYR A 455 -0.90 8.71 -17.34
N PHE A 456 -1.80 7.74 -17.17
CA PHE A 456 -2.51 7.11 -18.27
C PHE A 456 -3.91 7.70 -18.44
N ASN A 457 -4.22 8.15 -19.64
CA ASN A 457 -5.53 8.67 -20.04
C ASN A 457 -6.09 7.95 -21.28
N LYS A 458 -7.24 8.37 -21.79
CA LYS A 458 -7.90 7.74 -22.93
C LYS A 458 -7.11 7.90 -24.24
N ASP A 459 -6.41 9.02 -24.42
CA ASP A 459 -5.62 9.29 -25.62
C ASP A 459 -4.38 8.40 -25.66
N ASP A 460 -3.78 8.12 -24.49
CA ASP A 460 -2.72 7.11 -24.35
C ASP A 460 -3.22 5.71 -24.75
N GLY A 461 -4.46 5.36 -24.38
CA GLY A 461 -5.07 4.10 -24.79
C GLY A 461 -5.20 3.96 -26.31
N LEU A 462 -5.56 5.02 -27.00
CA LEU A 462 -5.59 5.05 -28.48
C LEU A 462 -4.19 4.90 -29.07
N ALA A 463 -3.21 5.56 -28.48
CA ALA A 463 -1.81 5.44 -28.89
C ALA A 463 -1.28 4.01 -28.72
N PHE A 464 -1.63 3.34 -27.62
CA PHE A 464 -1.20 1.96 -27.37
C PHE A 464 -1.86 0.94 -28.30
N ASN A 465 -3.11 1.19 -28.71
CA ASN A 465 -3.73 0.40 -29.78
C ASN A 465 -2.96 0.57 -31.08
N TRP A 466 -2.64 1.82 -31.46
CA TRP A 466 -1.82 2.08 -32.65
C TRP A 466 -0.46 1.40 -32.57
N ILE A 467 0.23 1.44 -31.42
CA ILE A 467 1.51 0.75 -31.21
C ILE A 467 1.36 -0.75 -31.48
N ARG A 468 0.34 -1.41 -30.93
CA ARG A 468 0.09 -2.85 -31.15
C ARG A 468 -0.12 -3.20 -32.63
N ASP A 469 -0.83 -2.33 -33.35
CA ASP A 469 -1.21 -2.60 -34.73
C ASP A 469 -0.09 -2.26 -35.74
N ASN A 470 0.83 -1.33 -35.38
CA ASN A 470 1.81 -0.77 -36.30
C ASN A 470 3.28 -1.05 -35.92
N SER A 471 3.57 -1.66 -34.78
CA SER A 471 4.94 -1.97 -34.36
C SER A 471 5.33 -3.39 -34.73
N SER A 472 6.56 -3.56 -35.21
CA SER A 472 7.19 -4.86 -35.38
C SER A 472 7.85 -5.34 -34.09
N SER A 473 8.25 -6.61 -34.04
CA SER A 473 9.03 -7.16 -32.91
C SER A 473 10.39 -6.48 -32.70
N HIS A 474 10.87 -5.73 -33.71
CA HIS A 474 12.14 -4.99 -33.68
C HIS A 474 11.95 -3.49 -33.46
N SER A 475 10.72 -3.03 -33.22
CA SER A 475 10.44 -1.63 -32.93
C SER A 475 10.90 -1.28 -31.51
N LEU A 476 11.50 -0.09 -31.35
CA LEU A 476 11.94 0.45 -30.06
C LEU A 476 11.29 1.80 -29.80
N TYR A 477 10.74 2.00 -28.59
CA TYR A 477 10.15 3.25 -28.17
C TYR A 477 11.00 3.96 -27.12
N PHE A 478 11.37 5.21 -27.40
CA PHE A 478 12.00 6.09 -26.42
C PHE A 478 10.90 6.74 -25.59
N ILE A 479 11.03 6.61 -24.25
CA ILE A 479 10.08 7.11 -23.28
C ILE A 479 10.72 8.14 -22.35
N SER A 480 9.92 9.09 -21.91
CA SER A 480 10.34 10.19 -21.05
C SER A 480 10.57 9.73 -19.62
N THR A 481 11.71 10.12 -19.02
CA THR A 481 12.07 9.75 -17.66
C THR A 481 12.68 10.91 -16.89
N PHE A 482 12.53 10.87 -15.58
CA PHE A 482 13.23 11.69 -14.60
C PHE A 482 14.22 10.82 -13.82
N SER A 483 15.41 11.32 -13.56
CA SER A 483 16.42 10.62 -12.75
C SER A 483 16.65 11.34 -11.43
N ASP A 484 16.69 10.58 -10.32
CA ASP A 484 17.11 11.08 -9.01
C ASP A 484 18.59 10.78 -8.68
N GLY A 485 19.37 10.45 -9.71
CA GLY A 485 20.79 10.13 -9.64
C GLY A 485 21.09 8.64 -9.78
N GLU A 486 20.29 7.75 -9.22
CA GLU A 486 20.49 6.30 -9.28
C GLU A 486 19.42 5.58 -10.11
N ARG A 487 18.21 6.11 -10.15
CA ARG A 487 17.07 5.49 -10.84
C ARG A 487 16.39 6.45 -11.80
N ALA A 488 15.97 5.91 -12.93
CA ALA A 488 15.16 6.63 -13.90
C ALA A 488 13.68 6.22 -13.75
N TYR A 489 12.85 7.18 -13.37
CA TYR A 489 11.41 7.04 -13.22
C TYR A 489 10.72 7.59 -14.46
N GLY A 490 9.72 6.89 -14.99
CA GLY A 490 8.93 7.44 -16.08
C GLY A 490 8.09 8.63 -15.63
N THR A 491 7.85 9.54 -16.55
CA THR A 491 7.15 10.80 -16.29
C THR A 491 5.81 10.89 -16.98
N ASP A 492 5.50 9.93 -17.87
CA ASP A 492 4.23 9.85 -18.60
C ASP A 492 3.80 8.38 -18.82
N ALA A 493 2.74 8.16 -19.58
CA ALA A 493 2.19 6.85 -19.85
C ALA A 493 3.12 5.92 -20.64
N GLY A 494 4.20 6.43 -21.23
CA GLY A 494 5.19 5.63 -21.97
C GLY A 494 5.77 4.46 -21.16
N VAL A 495 5.81 4.56 -19.83
CA VAL A 495 6.22 3.46 -18.93
C VAL A 495 5.38 2.19 -19.06
N TRP A 496 4.15 2.31 -19.57
CA TRP A 496 3.23 1.20 -19.77
C TRP A 496 3.38 0.51 -21.12
N ILE A 497 4.14 1.07 -22.08
CA ILE A 497 4.27 0.52 -23.44
C ILE A 497 4.74 -0.94 -23.38
N LEU A 498 5.87 -1.20 -22.70
CA LEU A 498 6.40 -2.56 -22.58
C LEU A 498 5.38 -3.53 -21.97
N SER A 499 4.68 -3.08 -20.92
CA SER A 499 3.75 -3.91 -20.16
C SER A 499 2.48 -4.27 -20.95
N LEU A 500 1.95 -3.33 -21.75
CA LEU A 500 0.67 -3.50 -22.43
C LEU A 500 0.78 -3.88 -23.91
N THR A 501 1.89 -3.52 -24.55
CA THR A 501 2.08 -3.79 -25.99
C THR A 501 3.19 -4.80 -26.26
N ARG A 502 4.02 -5.14 -25.27
CA ARG A 502 5.21 -5.98 -25.37
C ARG A 502 6.31 -5.41 -26.28
N THR A 503 6.19 -4.14 -26.62
CA THR A 503 7.18 -3.45 -27.46
C THR A 503 8.30 -2.92 -26.57
N PRO A 504 9.58 -3.18 -26.89
CA PRO A 504 10.72 -2.69 -26.12
C PRO A 504 10.72 -1.18 -25.96
N THR A 505 11.18 -0.72 -24.79
CA THR A 505 11.31 0.70 -24.49
C THR A 505 12.72 1.04 -24.04
N ASN A 506 13.21 2.24 -24.38
CA ASN A 506 14.43 2.82 -23.86
C ASN A 506 14.12 4.16 -23.18
N LYS A 507 14.87 4.49 -22.14
CA LYS A 507 14.64 5.64 -21.28
C LYS A 507 15.48 6.82 -21.72
N LEU A 508 14.86 8.00 -21.87
CA LEU A 508 15.55 9.25 -22.11
C LEU A 508 15.12 10.28 -21.05
N PRO A 509 16.02 11.16 -20.58
CA PRO A 509 15.65 12.27 -19.70
C PRO A 509 14.57 13.14 -20.36
N PHE A 510 13.57 13.56 -19.60
CA PHE A 510 12.46 14.42 -20.13
C PHE A 510 12.97 15.78 -20.59
N ASP A 511 14.06 16.28 -19.99
CA ASP A 511 14.74 17.55 -20.27
C ASP A 511 15.92 17.41 -21.25
N ILE A 512 15.95 16.31 -22.02
CA ILE A 512 17.03 16.04 -22.99
C ILE A 512 17.18 17.20 -23.98
N ASN A 513 18.42 17.57 -24.27
CA ASN A 513 18.71 18.60 -25.27
C ASN A 513 18.59 18.02 -26.70
N TRP A 514 17.44 18.18 -27.33
CA TRP A 514 17.12 17.72 -28.68
C TRP A 514 17.99 18.35 -29.77
N THR A 515 18.70 19.45 -29.49
CA THR A 515 19.59 20.12 -30.45
C THR A 515 21.04 19.64 -30.38
N SER A 516 21.35 18.68 -29.52
CA SER A 516 22.70 18.09 -29.41
C SER A 516 23.08 17.41 -30.73
N PRO A 517 24.22 17.74 -31.35
CA PRO A 517 24.61 17.20 -32.66
C PRO A 517 24.88 15.69 -32.64
N ASN A 518 25.21 15.12 -31.48
CA ASN A 518 25.50 13.70 -31.33
C ASN A 518 24.26 12.86 -30.96
N LEU A 519 23.17 13.51 -30.57
CA LEU A 519 21.98 12.83 -30.05
C LEU A 519 21.41 11.81 -31.03
N PHE A 520 21.33 12.15 -32.31
CA PHE A 520 20.83 11.24 -33.32
C PHE A 520 21.63 9.93 -33.34
N ASN A 521 22.97 10.01 -33.29
CA ASN A 521 23.83 8.81 -33.30
C ASN A 521 23.70 8.00 -32.00
N GLU A 522 23.41 8.65 -30.85
CA GLU A 522 23.20 7.98 -29.57
C GLU A 522 21.88 7.21 -29.51
N ILE A 523 20.81 7.77 -30.10
CA ILE A 523 19.49 7.16 -30.08
C ILE A 523 19.21 6.28 -31.29
N CYS A 524 20.06 6.30 -32.31
CA CYS A 524 19.92 5.59 -33.58
C CYS A 524 21.17 4.74 -33.92
N PRO A 525 21.48 3.71 -33.12
CA PRO A 525 22.56 2.79 -33.45
C PRO A 525 22.23 1.98 -34.71
N SER A 526 23.26 1.69 -35.51
CA SER A 526 23.18 1.11 -36.86
C SER A 526 22.48 -0.26 -36.99
N GLU A 527 22.21 -0.93 -35.90
CA GLU A 527 21.59 -2.27 -35.83
C GLU A 527 20.12 -2.26 -35.45
N MET A 528 19.52 -1.08 -35.17
CA MET A 528 18.13 -0.99 -34.79
C MET A 528 17.17 -1.07 -35.99
N GLY A 529 16.03 -1.71 -35.72
CA GLY A 529 14.88 -1.67 -36.62
C GLY A 529 14.19 -0.29 -36.62
N GLU A 530 12.90 -0.27 -36.56
CA GLU A 530 12.14 1.00 -36.45
C GLU A 530 12.24 1.59 -35.05
N ALA A 531 12.53 2.90 -34.96
CA ALA A 531 12.62 3.62 -33.70
C ALA A 531 11.58 4.73 -33.64
N TYR A 532 11.01 4.89 -32.46
CA TYR A 532 9.92 5.83 -32.20
C TYR A 532 10.18 6.61 -30.90
N ILE A 533 9.66 7.84 -30.83
CA ILE A 533 9.61 8.63 -29.61
C ILE A 533 8.14 8.73 -29.18
N TYR A 534 7.85 8.27 -27.97
CA TYR A 534 6.52 8.42 -27.39
C TYR A 534 6.49 9.67 -26.52
N MET A 535 5.54 10.52 -26.79
CA MET A 535 5.24 11.71 -26.00
C MET A 535 3.81 11.60 -25.45
N GLY A 536 3.71 11.36 -24.13
CA GLY A 536 2.42 11.34 -23.43
C GLY A 536 1.87 12.74 -23.16
N GLY A 537 0.60 12.82 -22.76
CA GLY A 537 -0.11 14.07 -22.47
C GLY A 537 0.25 14.74 -21.13
N GLY A 538 1.31 14.33 -20.45
CA GLY A 538 1.69 14.85 -19.13
C GLY A 538 2.60 16.08 -19.18
N LYS A 539 2.57 16.92 -18.13
CA LYS A 539 3.41 18.13 -18.00
C LYS A 539 4.91 17.87 -18.00
N SER A 540 5.33 16.65 -17.71
CA SER A 540 6.74 16.24 -17.64
C SER A 540 7.11 15.28 -18.77
N SER A 541 6.38 15.31 -19.89
CA SER A 541 6.76 14.60 -21.12
C SER A 541 7.81 15.38 -21.89
N PHE A 542 8.26 14.83 -23.04
CA PHE A 542 9.21 15.51 -23.92
C PHE A 542 8.66 16.83 -24.46
N ASP A 543 9.55 17.76 -24.80
CA ASP A 543 9.21 19.03 -25.42
C ASP A 543 8.74 18.83 -26.87
N ASN A 544 7.44 18.97 -27.10
CA ASN A 544 6.81 18.85 -28.41
C ASN A 544 7.31 19.88 -29.41
N GLU A 545 7.59 21.11 -28.98
CA GLU A 545 8.05 22.18 -29.85
C GLU A 545 9.46 21.88 -30.37
N ALA A 546 10.34 21.41 -29.46
CA ALA A 546 11.68 20.98 -29.83
C ALA A 546 11.66 19.78 -30.78
N LEU A 547 10.85 18.74 -30.48
CA LEU A 547 10.73 17.56 -31.36
C LEU A 547 10.21 17.91 -32.75
N SER A 548 9.19 18.77 -32.85
CA SER A 548 8.58 19.16 -34.15
C SER A 548 9.52 19.92 -35.08
N ARG A 549 10.60 20.50 -34.57
CA ARG A 549 11.62 21.22 -35.35
C ARG A 549 12.72 20.31 -35.91
N LEU A 550 12.80 19.06 -35.44
CA LEU A 550 13.82 18.13 -35.87
C LEU A 550 13.50 17.57 -37.27
N LYS A 551 14.49 17.59 -38.18
CA LYS A 551 14.32 17.08 -39.57
C LYS A 551 14.30 15.55 -39.64
N TRP A 552 14.78 14.86 -38.60
CA TRP A 552 14.95 13.41 -38.58
C TRP A 552 13.83 12.68 -37.80
N VAL A 553 12.77 13.40 -37.36
CA VAL A 553 11.57 12.80 -36.78
C VAL A 553 10.32 13.27 -37.54
N ALA A 554 9.33 12.41 -37.64
CA ALA A 554 8.03 12.73 -38.24
C ALA A 554 6.90 12.19 -37.36
N PRO A 555 5.84 12.97 -37.09
CA PRO A 555 4.69 12.48 -36.36
C PRO A 555 3.95 11.42 -37.20
N VAL A 556 3.71 10.24 -36.62
CA VAL A 556 3.02 9.12 -37.29
C VAL A 556 1.67 8.82 -36.63
N PHE A 557 1.47 9.28 -35.40
CA PHE A 557 0.21 9.17 -34.68
C PHE A 557 -0.02 10.40 -33.79
N ARG A 558 -1.28 10.82 -33.67
CA ARG A 558 -1.70 11.89 -32.73
C ARG A 558 -3.10 11.64 -32.21
N ALA A 559 -3.27 11.72 -30.87
CA ALA A 559 -4.55 11.76 -30.18
C ALA A 559 -4.46 12.77 -29.04
N GLY A 560 -5.21 13.87 -29.15
CA GLY A 560 -5.10 14.96 -28.19
C GLY A 560 -3.68 15.50 -28.05
N GLU A 561 -3.12 15.42 -26.83
CA GLU A 561 -1.74 15.81 -26.52
C GLU A 561 -0.73 14.68 -26.74
N VAL A 562 -1.19 13.44 -26.92
CA VAL A 562 -0.33 12.26 -27.13
C VAL A 562 0.13 12.20 -28.58
N ILE A 563 1.44 12.11 -28.80
CA ILE A 563 2.05 12.04 -30.13
C ILE A 563 3.10 10.93 -30.17
N ILE A 564 3.11 10.16 -31.26
CA ILE A 564 4.19 9.23 -31.56
C ILE A 564 4.95 9.77 -32.77
N TYR A 565 6.24 9.97 -32.61
CA TYR A 565 7.14 10.36 -33.66
C TYR A 565 7.95 9.15 -34.14
N LYS A 566 8.03 8.93 -35.43
CA LYS A 566 8.94 7.96 -36.05
C LYS A 566 10.28 8.64 -36.31
N ILE A 567 11.36 8.01 -35.90
CA ILE A 567 12.73 8.44 -36.23
C ILE A 567 13.01 8.00 -37.66
N SER A 568 13.50 8.92 -38.50
CA SER A 568 13.94 8.61 -39.88
C SER A 568 15.00 7.53 -39.86
N SER A 569 14.92 6.58 -40.80
CA SER A 569 15.62 5.28 -40.73
C SER A 569 17.06 5.41 -40.23
N CYS A 570 17.34 4.71 -39.15
CA CYS A 570 18.68 4.56 -38.59
C CYS A 570 19.66 3.86 -39.56
N THR A 571 19.18 3.41 -40.71
CA THR A 571 19.92 2.69 -41.75
C THR A 571 20.46 3.56 -42.90
N THR A 572 20.12 4.84 -42.97
CA THR A 572 20.61 5.71 -44.03
C THR A 572 21.94 6.34 -43.66
N ASN A 573 22.99 5.93 -44.30
CA ASN A 573 24.28 6.62 -44.44
C ASN A 573 24.13 8.15 -44.45
N MET A 574 24.21 8.84 -43.32
CA MET A 574 24.57 10.25 -43.29
C MET A 574 26.07 10.38 -43.29
N GLY A 575 26.67 9.84 -44.29
CA GLY A 575 28.08 9.95 -44.54
C GLY A 575 28.32 10.21 -45.99
N LYS A 576 27.88 11.35 -46.49
CA LYS A 576 28.35 12.01 -47.70
C LYS A 576 27.47 13.20 -48.07
N GLU A 577 27.66 14.30 -47.36
CA GLU A 577 27.59 15.64 -47.92
C GLU A 577 28.61 16.54 -47.18
#